data_1ec46e1e0759ef546a937893db062684
#
_entry.id   1ec46e1e0759ef546a937893db062684
#
_cell.length_a   1.000
_cell.length_b   1.000
_cell.length_c   1.000
_cell.angle_alpha   90.00
_cell.angle_beta   90.00
_cell.angle_gamma   90.00
#
_symmetry.space_group_name_H-M   'P 1'
#
loop_
_entity.id
_entity.type
_entity.pdbx_description
1 polymer ?
#
loop_
_entity_poly.entity_id
_entity_poly.type
_entity_poly.pdbx_seq_one_letter_code
_entity_poly.pdbx_strand_id
1 'polypeptide(L)'
;MVDIMNILILGGTAWLSSTIARTATGRGHHVTCAARGTDTPPQGCAFIPLDRNQPDAYTTLPNVTWDAVVDVTTSRDFAADAVTHIRTNQWVYVSSASVYADISDPNRDETTPLVSPEGADTPGNFPAAKVACEQQFPPETTCIIRPGLIGGAGDPTGRSGYYPWRFTHPTGPEVLAPDRRMPVALIDVTDLAAWIVHCMEHQVMGVFNAVGPAHTLNDVYELSPIPVREVPADALLSAGINQWVGPTSLPLWLADPNLQFAMVFDSTAARNHGLTTRPLAETLQAAASTFQPGTSGLTDEEERELRAYLTTSKSE
;
A
#
# COMPACT_ATOMS: atom_id res chain seq x y z
N MET A 1 1.77 -8.96 29.52
CA MET A 1 2.15 -7.55 29.29
C MET A 1 3.26 -7.59 28.26
N VAL A 2 3.16 -6.87 27.18
CA VAL A 2 4.24 -6.79 26.18
C VAL A 2 5.32 -5.86 26.74
N ASP A 3 6.59 -6.23 26.60
CA ASP A 3 7.69 -5.40 27.05
C ASP A 3 7.80 -4.13 26.20
N ILE A 4 8.21 -3.02 26.83
CA ILE A 4 8.45 -1.75 26.11
C ILE A 4 9.69 -1.92 25.23
N MET A 5 9.54 -1.70 23.94
CA MET A 5 10.58 -1.86 22.92
C MET A 5 11.16 -0.52 22.50
N ASN A 6 12.44 -0.52 22.10
CA ASN A 6 13.10 0.57 21.39
C ASN A 6 13.06 0.26 19.89
N ILE A 7 12.23 0.98 19.15
CA ILE A 7 11.95 0.74 17.73
C ILE A 7 12.54 1.87 16.88
N LEU A 8 13.30 1.51 15.85
CA LEU A 8 13.76 2.44 14.81
C LEU A 8 12.93 2.27 13.55
N ILE A 9 12.45 3.37 12.96
CA ILE A 9 11.72 3.35 11.70
C ILE A 9 12.46 4.20 10.67
N LEU A 10 13.05 3.54 9.68
CA LEU A 10 13.73 4.19 8.57
C LEU A 10 12.68 4.72 7.57
N GLY A 11 12.76 6.02 7.26
CA GLY A 11 11.72 6.72 6.51
C GLY A 11 10.43 6.94 7.29
N GLY A 12 10.51 7.07 8.62
CA GLY A 12 9.38 7.07 9.56
C GLY A 12 8.39 8.24 9.45
N THR A 13 8.54 9.13 8.47
CA THR A 13 7.65 10.28 8.24
C THR A 13 6.67 10.07 7.08
N ALA A 14 6.86 9.06 6.22
CA ALA A 14 5.96 8.75 5.12
C ALA A 14 4.65 8.12 5.62
N TRP A 15 3.62 8.07 4.78
CA TRP A 15 2.25 7.68 5.15
C TRP A 15 2.15 6.38 5.97
N LEU A 16 2.62 5.25 5.44
CA LEU A 16 2.59 3.97 6.16
C LEU A 16 3.51 3.99 7.37
N SER A 17 4.76 4.39 7.20
CA SER A 17 5.75 4.37 8.30
C SER A 17 5.39 5.33 9.44
N SER A 18 4.79 6.49 9.14
CA SER A 18 4.26 7.38 10.19
C SER A 18 3.05 6.77 10.91
N THR A 19 2.25 5.95 10.22
CA THR A 19 1.13 5.22 10.86
C THR A 19 1.66 4.09 11.75
N ILE A 20 2.71 3.36 11.33
CA ILE A 20 3.42 2.39 12.18
C ILE A 20 3.98 3.09 13.42
N ALA A 21 4.65 4.24 13.24
CA ALA A 21 5.23 5.00 14.35
C ALA A 21 4.17 5.44 15.37
N ARG A 22 3.03 6.00 14.90
CA ARG A 22 1.90 6.38 15.79
C ARG A 22 1.34 5.16 16.53
N THR A 23 1.18 4.04 15.83
CA THR A 23 0.63 2.81 16.42
C THR A 23 1.54 2.27 17.50
N ALA A 24 2.85 2.17 17.24
CA ALA A 24 3.83 1.69 18.21
C ALA A 24 3.93 2.62 19.44
N THR A 25 3.98 3.93 19.22
CA THR A 25 3.97 4.93 20.30
C THR A 25 2.69 4.84 21.13
N GLY A 26 1.54 4.67 20.48
CA GLY A 26 0.24 4.50 21.15
C GLY A 26 0.14 3.23 21.98
N ARG A 27 0.96 2.21 21.71
CA ARG A 27 1.11 1.00 22.52
C ARG A 27 2.17 1.11 23.63
N GLY A 28 2.83 2.27 23.72
CA GLY A 28 3.79 2.58 24.79
C GLY A 28 5.25 2.28 24.46
N HIS A 29 5.59 1.95 23.21
CA HIS A 29 6.96 1.73 22.79
C HIS A 29 7.73 3.04 22.60
N HIS A 30 9.04 2.99 22.75
CA HIS A 30 9.94 4.09 22.42
C HIS A 30 10.29 4.05 20.95
N VAL A 31 9.76 5.00 20.18
CA VAL A 31 9.90 5.05 18.71
C VAL A 31 10.84 6.18 18.30
N THR A 32 11.81 5.85 17.47
CA THR A 32 12.68 6.80 16.78
C THR A 32 12.43 6.75 15.28
N CYS A 33 12.03 7.86 14.69
CA CYS A 33 11.92 8.02 13.25
C CYS A 33 13.23 8.59 12.69
N ALA A 34 13.84 7.90 11.72
CA ALA A 34 15.01 8.39 11.03
C ALA A 34 14.64 8.69 9.57
N ALA A 35 14.72 9.96 9.15
CA ALA A 35 14.33 10.42 7.83
C ALA A 35 15.03 11.74 7.49
N ARG A 36 14.93 12.18 6.21
CA ARG A 36 15.54 13.43 5.75
C ARG A 36 14.98 14.70 6.39
N GLY A 37 13.78 14.61 7.00
CA GLY A 37 13.16 15.77 7.68
C GLY A 37 12.31 16.65 6.75
N THR A 38 11.88 16.13 5.61
CA THR A 38 10.92 16.83 4.72
C THR A 38 9.54 16.92 5.33
N ASP A 39 9.17 15.94 6.14
CA ASP A 39 7.89 15.84 6.81
C ASP A 39 8.08 15.77 8.33
N THR A 40 7.10 16.25 9.08
CA THR A 40 7.12 16.24 10.55
C THR A 40 6.95 14.82 11.09
N PRO A 41 7.80 14.38 12.01
CA PRO A 41 7.64 13.08 12.66
C PRO A 41 6.34 13.05 13.49
N PRO A 42 5.74 11.87 13.68
CA PRO A 42 4.57 11.72 14.53
C PRO A 42 4.84 12.18 15.97
N GLN A 43 3.80 12.73 16.61
CA GLN A 43 3.89 13.15 18.00
C GLN A 43 4.27 11.98 18.92
N GLY A 44 5.17 12.22 19.86
CA GLY A 44 5.65 11.23 20.80
C GLY A 44 6.83 10.37 20.30
N CYS A 45 7.22 10.52 19.02
CA CYS A 45 8.40 9.87 18.47
C CYS A 45 9.64 10.75 18.61
N ALA A 46 10.79 10.15 18.92
CA ALA A 46 12.08 10.80 18.70
C ALA A 46 12.37 10.92 17.19
N PHE A 47 13.17 11.92 16.83
CA PHE A 47 13.53 12.13 15.43
C PHE A 47 15.04 12.28 15.26
N ILE A 48 15.59 11.59 14.27
CA ILE A 48 16.99 11.70 13.87
C ILE A 48 17.03 12.07 12.38
N PRO A 49 17.59 13.22 12.01
CA PRO A 49 17.84 13.53 10.60
C PRO A 49 18.81 12.51 10.01
N LEU A 50 18.37 11.83 8.95
CA LEU A 50 19.14 10.80 8.26
C LEU A 50 18.86 10.86 6.76
N ASP A 51 19.89 11.26 6.00
CA ASP A 51 19.87 11.17 4.53
C ASP A 51 20.76 10.00 4.10
N ARG A 52 20.13 8.91 3.68
CA ARG A 52 20.82 7.66 3.28
C ARG A 52 21.65 7.80 2.00
N ASN A 53 21.60 8.95 1.30
CA ASN A 53 22.50 9.26 0.19
C ASN A 53 23.86 9.78 0.65
N GLN A 54 24.02 10.11 1.93
CA GLN A 54 25.29 10.60 2.45
C GLN A 54 26.20 9.43 2.86
N PRO A 55 27.52 9.50 2.60
CA PRO A 55 28.44 8.39 2.86
C PRO A 55 28.44 7.90 4.31
N ASP A 56 28.27 8.81 5.26
CA ASP A 56 28.32 8.51 6.69
C ASP A 56 26.94 8.60 7.38
N ALA A 57 25.87 8.37 6.62
CA ALA A 57 24.48 8.57 7.07
C ALA A 57 24.19 7.93 8.44
N TYR A 58 24.60 6.68 8.62
CA TYR A 58 24.29 5.90 9.82
C TYR A 58 25.10 6.28 11.06
N THR A 59 26.13 7.13 10.94
CA THR A 59 26.92 7.63 12.10
C THR A 59 26.11 8.55 13.01
N THR A 60 25.00 9.10 12.50
CA THR A 60 24.07 9.93 13.30
C THR A 60 23.20 9.09 14.24
N LEU A 61 23.08 7.77 13.98
CA LEU A 61 22.31 6.89 14.83
C LEU A 61 23.09 6.55 16.12
N PRO A 62 22.40 6.40 17.27
CA PRO A 62 23.03 5.94 18.48
C PRO A 62 23.57 4.52 18.33
N ASN A 63 24.74 4.25 18.89
CA ASN A 63 25.38 2.94 18.88
C ASN A 63 24.73 1.99 19.90
N VAL A 64 23.50 1.61 19.67
CA VAL A 64 22.68 0.70 20.49
C VAL A 64 22.22 -0.50 19.67
N THR A 65 21.71 -1.52 20.35
CA THR A 65 20.94 -2.58 19.70
C THR A 65 19.46 -2.24 19.82
N TRP A 66 18.77 -2.10 18.68
CA TRP A 66 17.34 -1.87 18.64
C TRP A 66 16.59 -3.18 18.86
N ASP A 67 15.42 -3.12 19.51
CA ASP A 67 14.57 -4.30 19.65
C ASP A 67 13.96 -4.68 18.30
N ALA A 68 13.56 -3.68 17.52
CA ALA A 68 13.14 -3.87 16.14
C ALA A 68 13.50 -2.67 15.25
N VAL A 69 13.74 -2.94 13.96
CA VAL A 69 13.95 -1.91 12.92
C VAL A 69 12.99 -2.15 11.77
N VAL A 70 12.21 -1.13 11.41
CA VAL A 70 11.33 -1.15 10.24
C VAL A 70 11.99 -0.42 9.09
N ASP A 71 12.05 -1.05 7.91
CA ASP A 71 12.49 -0.41 6.66
C ASP A 71 11.45 -0.60 5.56
N VAL A 72 11.18 0.46 4.80
CA VAL A 72 10.22 0.48 3.69
C VAL A 72 10.90 0.83 2.34
N THR A 73 12.23 0.84 2.31
CA THR A 73 13.01 1.29 1.15
C THR A 73 12.71 0.51 -0.12
N THR A 74 12.97 1.14 -1.26
CA THR A 74 13.02 0.53 -2.60
C THR A 74 14.44 0.53 -3.18
N SER A 75 15.43 0.97 -2.40
CA SER A 75 16.83 0.96 -2.80
C SER A 75 17.53 -0.23 -2.17
N ARG A 76 18.05 -1.14 -3.00
CA ARG A 76 18.86 -2.28 -2.56
C ARG A 76 20.05 -1.83 -1.72
N ASP A 77 20.73 -0.77 -2.16
CA ASP A 77 21.94 -0.29 -1.47
C ASP A 77 21.60 0.28 -0.09
N PHE A 78 20.46 0.99 0.02
CA PHE A 78 19.99 1.44 1.34
C PHE A 78 19.64 0.28 2.28
N ALA A 79 19.05 -0.80 1.75
CA ALA A 79 18.77 -2.00 2.54
C ALA A 79 20.06 -2.67 3.01
N ALA A 80 21.04 -2.86 2.12
CA ALA A 80 22.35 -3.45 2.43
C ALA A 80 23.12 -2.63 3.46
N ASP A 81 23.16 -1.30 3.29
CA ASP A 81 23.83 -0.39 4.22
C ASP A 81 23.16 -0.41 5.59
N ALA A 82 21.82 -0.43 5.66
CA ALA A 82 21.11 -0.51 6.92
C ALA A 82 21.47 -1.79 7.68
N VAL A 83 21.45 -2.94 7.01
CA VAL A 83 21.81 -4.24 7.61
C VAL A 83 23.26 -4.26 8.09
N THR A 84 24.15 -3.57 7.38
CA THR A 84 25.58 -3.50 7.76
C THR A 84 25.83 -2.61 8.99
N HIS A 85 25.10 -1.52 9.13
CA HIS A 85 25.43 -0.47 10.11
C HIS A 85 24.52 -0.46 11.35
N ILE A 86 23.34 -1.09 11.29
CA ILE A 86 22.37 -1.08 12.38
C ILE A 86 22.32 -2.44 13.05
N ARG A 87 22.45 -2.45 14.39
CA ARG A 87 22.26 -3.65 15.20
C ARG A 87 20.83 -3.72 15.69
N THR A 88 20.15 -4.82 15.45
CA THR A 88 18.79 -5.06 15.89
C THR A 88 18.55 -6.54 16.20
N ASN A 89 17.56 -6.82 17.05
CA ASN A 89 17.10 -8.16 17.33
C ASN A 89 16.14 -8.65 16.22
N GLN A 90 15.42 -7.71 15.57
CA GLN A 90 14.48 -8.02 14.51
C GLN A 90 14.45 -6.93 13.43
N TRP A 91 14.46 -7.38 12.18
CA TRP A 91 14.10 -6.56 11.02
C TRP A 91 12.64 -6.77 10.66
N VAL A 92 11.95 -5.70 10.32
CA VAL A 92 10.66 -5.75 9.62
C VAL A 92 10.81 -5.01 8.31
N TYR A 93 10.85 -5.74 7.22
CA TYR A 93 10.92 -5.15 5.90
C TYR A 93 9.55 -5.13 5.24
N VAL A 94 9.07 -3.94 4.86
CA VAL A 94 7.82 -3.81 4.11
C VAL A 94 8.12 -3.85 2.62
N SER A 95 7.86 -5.00 2.02
CA SER A 95 7.95 -5.28 0.60
C SER A 95 6.66 -4.90 -0.14
N SER A 96 6.20 -5.70 -1.08
CA SER A 96 4.97 -5.50 -1.86
C SER A 96 4.52 -6.81 -2.50
N ALA A 97 3.22 -7.02 -2.67
CA ALA A 97 2.69 -8.13 -3.46
C ALA A 97 3.01 -8.04 -4.96
N SER A 98 3.51 -6.90 -5.45
CA SER A 98 3.98 -6.76 -6.84
C SER A 98 5.24 -7.56 -7.15
N VAL A 99 5.91 -8.14 -6.14
CA VAL A 99 7.13 -8.96 -6.31
C VAL A 99 6.87 -10.29 -7.01
N TYR A 100 5.64 -10.76 -7.10
CA TYR A 100 5.30 -12.02 -7.74
C TYR A 100 5.41 -11.96 -9.26
N ALA A 101 6.01 -12.99 -9.86
CA ALA A 101 6.19 -13.08 -11.31
C ALA A 101 4.86 -13.33 -12.05
N ASP A 102 3.95 -14.08 -11.43
CA ASP A 102 2.60 -14.32 -11.94
C ASP A 102 1.58 -13.74 -10.96
N ILE A 103 0.78 -12.81 -11.44
CA ILE A 103 -0.30 -12.16 -10.68
C ILE A 103 -1.69 -12.56 -11.17
N SER A 104 -1.78 -13.52 -12.07
CA SER A 104 -3.06 -14.03 -12.61
C SER A 104 -3.72 -15.08 -11.71
N ASP A 105 -2.99 -15.69 -10.77
CA ASP A 105 -3.53 -16.65 -9.79
C ASP A 105 -4.03 -15.92 -8.53
N PRO A 106 -5.34 -16.00 -8.20
CA PRO A 106 -5.88 -15.41 -6.97
C PRO A 106 -5.44 -16.15 -5.69
N ASN A 107 -4.90 -17.39 -5.80
CA ASN A 107 -4.48 -18.19 -4.67
C ASN A 107 -2.96 -18.14 -4.43
N ARG A 108 -2.24 -17.23 -5.13
CA ARG A 108 -0.79 -17.12 -4.93
C ARG A 108 -0.45 -16.82 -3.46
N ASP A 109 0.46 -17.60 -2.94
CA ASP A 109 0.97 -17.51 -1.58
C ASP A 109 2.46 -17.06 -1.56
N GLU A 110 3.08 -17.11 -0.41
CA GLU A 110 4.47 -16.68 -0.21
C GLU A 110 5.50 -17.57 -0.92
N THR A 111 5.11 -18.77 -1.38
CA THR A 111 5.96 -19.70 -2.15
C THR A 111 5.95 -19.44 -3.64
N THR A 112 5.04 -18.59 -4.11
CA THR A 112 4.91 -18.21 -5.52
C THR A 112 6.22 -17.56 -6.02
N PRO A 113 6.73 -17.93 -7.21
CA PRO A 113 7.95 -17.36 -7.76
C PRO A 113 7.92 -15.83 -7.86
N LEU A 114 9.07 -15.22 -7.56
CA LEU A 114 9.23 -13.77 -7.64
C LEU A 114 9.78 -13.35 -9.00
N VAL A 115 9.58 -12.09 -9.36
CA VAL A 115 10.25 -11.48 -10.51
C VAL A 115 11.77 -11.51 -10.30
N SER A 116 12.54 -11.49 -11.40
CA SER A 116 14.00 -11.31 -11.29
C SER A 116 14.34 -9.96 -10.65
N PRO A 117 15.33 -9.90 -9.74
CA PRO A 117 15.85 -8.64 -9.22
C PRO A 117 16.69 -7.87 -10.25
N GLU A 118 16.92 -8.44 -11.44
CA GLU A 118 17.64 -7.77 -12.52
C GLU A 118 16.92 -6.49 -12.95
N GLY A 119 17.67 -5.42 -13.11
CA GLY A 119 17.10 -4.11 -13.42
C GLY A 119 16.41 -3.44 -12.23
N ALA A 120 16.70 -3.84 -10.99
CA ALA A 120 16.19 -3.21 -9.78
C ALA A 120 16.46 -1.70 -9.73
N ASP A 121 17.57 -1.25 -10.29
CA ASP A 121 17.97 0.17 -10.34
C ASP A 121 17.34 0.93 -11.54
N THR A 122 16.56 0.25 -12.38
CA THR A 122 15.85 0.89 -13.50
C THR A 122 14.65 1.68 -12.96
N PRO A 123 14.56 2.99 -13.26
CA PRO A 123 13.41 3.79 -12.85
C PRO A 123 12.08 3.15 -13.26
N GLY A 124 11.15 3.02 -12.32
CA GLY A 124 9.84 2.42 -12.56
C GLY A 124 9.78 0.89 -12.40
N ASN A 125 10.90 0.19 -12.25
CA ASN A 125 10.91 -1.25 -11.99
C ASN A 125 10.76 -1.56 -10.49
N PHE A 126 9.67 -1.08 -9.91
CA PHE A 126 9.35 -1.23 -8.49
C PHE A 126 9.35 -2.69 -8.00
N PRO A 127 8.78 -3.67 -8.73
CA PRO A 127 8.79 -5.07 -8.30
C PRO A 127 10.21 -5.62 -8.13
N ALA A 128 11.08 -5.46 -9.13
CA ALA A 128 12.46 -5.91 -9.07
C ALA A 128 13.25 -5.23 -7.95
N ALA A 129 13.02 -3.93 -7.74
CA ALA A 129 13.63 -3.18 -6.64
C ALA A 129 13.25 -3.76 -5.27
N LYS A 130 11.98 -4.11 -5.08
CA LYS A 130 11.52 -4.74 -3.82
C LYS A 130 12.13 -6.12 -3.61
N VAL A 131 12.22 -6.97 -4.65
CA VAL A 131 12.89 -8.27 -4.56
C VAL A 131 14.37 -8.10 -4.21
N ALA A 132 15.06 -7.16 -4.85
CA ALA A 132 16.47 -6.89 -4.57
C ALA A 132 16.69 -6.42 -3.12
N CYS A 133 15.76 -5.67 -2.55
CA CYS A 133 15.78 -5.29 -1.14
C CYS A 133 15.53 -6.50 -0.21
N GLU A 134 14.52 -7.35 -0.49
CA GLU A 134 14.23 -8.54 0.33
C GLU A 134 15.47 -9.40 0.54
N GLN A 135 16.31 -9.53 -0.51
CA GLN A 135 17.53 -10.34 -0.50
C GLN A 135 18.64 -9.79 0.40
N GLN A 136 18.55 -8.56 0.89
CA GLN A 136 19.57 -7.98 1.76
C GLN A 136 19.36 -8.32 3.24
N PHE A 137 18.12 -8.64 3.63
CA PHE A 137 17.80 -8.89 5.03
C PHE A 137 18.06 -10.34 5.44
N PRO A 138 18.70 -10.58 6.62
CA PRO A 138 18.97 -11.92 7.11
C PRO A 138 17.65 -12.64 7.47
N PRO A 139 17.35 -13.80 6.86
CA PRO A 139 16.03 -14.44 6.99
C PRO A 139 15.70 -14.87 8.42
N GLU A 140 16.70 -15.22 9.24
CA GLU A 140 16.52 -15.72 10.61
C GLU A 140 16.07 -14.64 11.61
N THR A 141 16.23 -13.37 11.27
CA THR A 141 15.88 -12.23 12.11
C THR A 141 14.92 -11.26 11.43
N THR A 142 14.35 -11.65 10.29
CA THR A 142 13.53 -10.74 9.49
C THR A 142 12.08 -11.22 9.34
N CYS A 143 11.16 -10.29 9.52
CA CYS A 143 9.78 -10.38 9.06
C CYS A 143 9.66 -9.59 7.75
N ILE A 144 9.48 -10.27 6.62
CA ILE A 144 9.19 -9.64 5.33
C ILE A 144 7.68 -9.62 5.14
N ILE A 145 7.13 -8.43 4.95
CA ILE A 145 5.70 -8.24 4.75
C ILE A 145 5.49 -7.80 3.31
N ARG A 146 4.66 -8.53 2.57
CA ARG A 146 4.25 -8.24 1.18
C ARG A 146 2.80 -7.74 1.18
N PRO A 147 2.57 -6.45 1.44
CA PRO A 147 1.20 -5.94 1.44
C PRO A 147 0.63 -5.91 0.04
N GLY A 148 -0.68 -6.10 -0.04
CA GLY A 148 -1.49 -5.79 -1.20
C GLY A 148 -1.70 -4.28 -1.36
N LEU A 149 -2.79 -3.91 -2.03
CA LEU A 149 -3.16 -2.51 -2.14
C LEU A 149 -3.51 -1.96 -0.77
N ILE A 150 -2.71 -1.02 -0.30
CA ILE A 150 -2.96 -0.32 0.96
C ILE A 150 -3.95 0.82 0.69
N GLY A 151 -5.02 0.89 1.48
CA GLY A 151 -6.03 1.94 1.42
C GLY A 151 -6.24 2.59 2.79
N GLY A 152 -7.19 3.50 2.88
CA GLY A 152 -7.58 4.15 4.13
C GLY A 152 -7.27 5.64 4.18
N ALA A 153 -7.40 6.21 5.37
CA ALA A 153 -7.21 7.64 5.58
C ALA A 153 -5.80 8.10 5.18
N GLY A 154 -5.73 9.18 4.41
CA GLY A 154 -4.47 9.75 3.94
C GLY A 154 -3.82 8.99 2.77
N ASP A 155 -4.52 8.08 2.09
CA ASP A 155 -4.02 7.38 0.90
C ASP A 155 -3.45 8.38 -0.12
N PRO A 156 -2.13 8.45 -0.31
CA PRO A 156 -1.50 9.45 -1.18
C PRO A 156 -1.77 9.17 -2.67
N THR A 157 -2.27 7.98 -2.99
CA THR A 157 -2.60 7.60 -4.36
C THR A 157 -4.04 7.95 -4.74
N GLY A 158 -4.91 8.19 -3.75
CA GLY A 158 -6.33 8.46 -3.94
C GLY A 158 -7.17 7.28 -4.42
N ARG A 159 -6.56 6.11 -4.65
CA ARG A 159 -7.26 4.96 -5.24
C ARG A 159 -8.42 4.45 -4.40
N SER A 160 -8.21 4.36 -3.09
CA SER A 160 -9.23 3.86 -2.17
C SER A 160 -10.32 4.90 -1.86
N GLY A 161 -10.03 6.19 -2.04
CA GLY A 161 -10.94 7.28 -1.69
C GLY A 161 -11.89 7.72 -2.81
N TYR A 162 -11.53 7.48 -4.07
CA TYR A 162 -12.26 8.05 -5.22
C TYR A 162 -13.74 7.66 -5.28
N TYR A 163 -14.07 6.37 -5.31
CA TYR A 163 -15.46 5.94 -5.47
C TYR A 163 -16.36 6.42 -4.33
N PRO A 164 -16.05 6.20 -3.04
CA PRO A 164 -16.93 6.67 -1.98
C PRO A 164 -17.01 8.21 -1.91
N TRP A 165 -15.95 8.92 -2.32
CA TRP A 165 -16.03 10.37 -2.50
C TRP A 165 -16.96 10.75 -3.65
N ARG A 166 -16.83 10.11 -4.83
CA ARG A 166 -17.65 10.38 -6.02
C ARG A 166 -19.13 10.04 -5.80
N PHE A 167 -19.45 9.06 -4.97
CA PHE A 167 -20.82 8.73 -4.59
C PHE A 167 -21.55 9.87 -3.89
N THR A 168 -20.83 10.69 -3.16
CA THR A 168 -21.36 11.87 -2.47
C THR A 168 -21.18 13.18 -3.25
N HIS A 169 -20.40 13.15 -4.35
CA HIS A 169 -20.14 14.29 -5.24
C HIS A 169 -20.43 13.90 -6.71
N PRO A 170 -21.66 13.48 -7.03
CA PRO A 170 -21.97 13.01 -8.38
C PRO A 170 -22.06 14.18 -9.37
N THR A 171 -21.68 13.94 -10.62
CA THR A 171 -21.79 14.91 -11.72
C THR A 171 -23.04 14.69 -12.57
N GLY A 172 -23.87 13.68 -12.25
CA GLY A 172 -25.07 13.31 -12.96
C GLY A 172 -25.96 12.36 -12.16
N PRO A 173 -27.00 11.78 -12.77
CA PRO A 173 -27.98 10.92 -12.06
C PRO A 173 -27.41 9.55 -11.64
N GLU A 174 -26.23 9.22 -12.11
CA GLU A 174 -25.52 7.95 -11.87
C GLU A 174 -24.01 8.20 -11.85
N VAL A 175 -23.23 7.36 -11.16
CA VAL A 175 -21.78 7.36 -11.21
C VAL A 175 -21.33 6.44 -12.36
N LEU A 176 -20.35 6.88 -13.17
CA LEU A 176 -19.75 6.04 -14.20
C LEU A 176 -18.62 5.19 -13.61
N ALA A 177 -18.62 3.90 -13.91
CA ALA A 177 -17.68 2.95 -13.32
C ALA A 177 -17.36 1.80 -14.27
N PRO A 178 -16.22 1.13 -14.13
CA PRO A 178 -15.87 -0.06 -14.92
C PRO A 178 -16.61 -1.32 -14.47
N ASP A 179 -16.22 -2.46 -15.04
CA ASP A 179 -16.81 -3.79 -14.76
C ASP A 179 -16.88 -4.06 -13.26
N ARG A 180 -18.10 -4.24 -12.76
CA ARG A 180 -18.40 -4.54 -11.36
C ARG A 180 -17.86 -5.88 -10.86
N ARG A 181 -17.52 -6.79 -11.78
CA ARG A 181 -16.98 -8.11 -11.44
C ARG A 181 -15.48 -8.09 -11.14
N MET A 182 -14.78 -6.97 -11.39
CA MET A 182 -13.36 -6.84 -11.10
C MET A 182 -13.08 -7.19 -9.63
N PRO A 183 -12.24 -8.21 -9.36
CA PRO A 183 -11.87 -8.56 -8.00
C PRO A 183 -11.03 -7.45 -7.36
N VAL A 184 -11.34 -7.10 -6.12
CA VAL A 184 -10.61 -6.10 -5.33
C VAL A 184 -10.33 -6.63 -3.94
N ALA A 185 -9.15 -6.31 -3.43
CA ALA A 185 -8.79 -6.53 -2.04
C ALA A 185 -7.89 -5.39 -1.58
N LEU A 186 -8.22 -4.81 -0.44
CA LEU A 186 -7.44 -3.76 0.18
C LEU A 186 -7.08 -4.16 1.61
N ILE A 187 -5.96 -3.63 2.09
CA ILE A 187 -5.66 -3.64 3.51
C ILE A 187 -5.66 -2.19 4.00
N ASP A 188 -6.36 -1.93 5.11
CA ASP A 188 -6.33 -0.60 5.72
C ASP A 188 -4.93 -0.29 6.27
N VAL A 189 -4.44 0.92 6.04
CA VAL A 189 -3.12 1.36 6.51
C VAL A 189 -2.96 1.19 8.03
N THR A 190 -4.05 1.39 8.79
CA THR A 190 -4.04 1.25 10.24
C THR A 190 -3.99 -0.21 10.67
N ASP A 191 -4.70 -1.11 9.98
CA ASP A 191 -4.69 -2.54 10.26
C ASP A 191 -3.32 -3.14 9.92
N LEU A 192 -2.74 -2.75 8.78
CA LEU A 192 -1.38 -3.14 8.41
C LEU A 192 -0.36 -2.65 9.45
N ALA A 193 -0.44 -1.39 9.86
CA ALA A 193 0.44 -0.84 10.87
C ALA A 193 0.28 -1.54 12.23
N ALA A 194 -0.95 -1.85 12.63
CA ALA A 194 -1.24 -2.57 13.87
C ALA A 194 -0.66 -3.98 13.86
N TRP A 195 -0.73 -4.66 12.70
CA TRP A 195 -0.16 -6.00 12.56
C TRP A 195 1.37 -5.97 12.47
N ILE A 196 1.97 -4.97 11.81
CA ILE A 196 3.42 -4.77 11.81
C ILE A 196 3.94 -4.61 13.26
N VAL A 197 3.26 -3.81 14.08
CA VAL A 197 3.63 -3.66 15.51
C VAL A 197 3.45 -4.97 16.26
N HIS A 198 2.36 -5.71 16.01
CA HIS A 198 2.15 -7.05 16.56
C HIS A 198 3.29 -8.01 16.19
N CYS A 199 3.77 -8.01 14.94
CA CYS A 199 4.90 -8.84 14.53
C CYS A 199 6.18 -8.50 15.29
N MET A 200 6.43 -7.23 15.62
CA MET A 200 7.54 -6.84 16.45
C MET A 200 7.38 -7.31 17.89
N GLU A 201 6.21 -7.08 18.50
CA GLU A 201 5.89 -7.47 19.88
C GLU A 201 5.98 -8.99 20.12
N HIS A 202 5.75 -9.81 19.09
CA HIS A 202 5.73 -11.27 19.19
C HIS A 202 6.91 -11.94 18.46
N GLN A 203 7.87 -11.15 17.99
CA GLN A 203 9.05 -11.64 17.26
C GLN A 203 8.68 -12.60 16.11
N VAL A 204 7.65 -12.24 15.36
CA VAL A 204 7.21 -13.01 14.19
C VAL A 204 8.25 -12.86 13.08
N MET A 205 8.82 -13.99 12.62
CA MET A 205 9.81 -14.04 11.55
C MET A 205 9.26 -14.80 10.35
N GLY A 206 9.78 -14.51 9.17
CA GLY A 206 9.37 -15.17 7.92
C GLY A 206 8.84 -14.19 6.88
N VAL A 207 8.20 -14.73 5.85
CA VAL A 207 7.60 -13.95 4.76
C VAL A 207 6.09 -14.07 4.85
N PHE A 208 5.39 -12.97 4.68
CA PHE A 208 3.93 -12.93 4.85
C PHE A 208 3.28 -12.01 3.82
N ASN A 209 2.26 -12.53 3.16
CA ASN A 209 1.31 -11.72 2.41
C ASN A 209 0.33 -11.01 3.35
N ALA A 210 0.11 -9.73 3.13
CA ALA A 210 -0.81 -8.94 3.97
C ALA A 210 -1.86 -8.24 3.11
N VAL A 211 -3.07 -8.80 3.06
CA VAL A 211 -4.20 -8.25 2.32
C VAL A 211 -5.52 -8.55 3.03
N GLY A 212 -6.51 -7.70 2.82
CA GLY A 212 -7.88 -7.93 3.31
C GLY A 212 -8.61 -9.03 2.53
N PRO A 213 -9.84 -9.34 2.89
CA PRO A 213 -10.68 -10.27 2.15
C PRO A 213 -10.88 -9.84 0.70
N ALA A 214 -11.04 -10.82 -0.18
CA ALA A 214 -11.41 -10.57 -1.57
C ALA A 214 -12.87 -10.13 -1.66
N HIS A 215 -13.10 -9.09 -2.43
CA HIS A 215 -14.37 -8.49 -2.79
C HIS A 215 -14.44 -8.32 -4.32
N THR A 216 -15.48 -7.68 -4.79
CA THR A 216 -15.60 -7.20 -6.18
C THR A 216 -15.83 -5.69 -6.19
N LEU A 217 -15.65 -5.05 -7.33
CA LEU A 217 -16.06 -3.64 -7.46
C LEU A 217 -17.56 -3.46 -7.22
N ASN A 218 -18.38 -4.51 -7.42
CA ASN A 218 -19.80 -4.44 -7.06
C ASN A 218 -19.99 -4.13 -5.56
N ASP A 219 -19.20 -4.76 -4.69
CA ASP A 219 -19.28 -4.51 -3.23
C ASP A 219 -18.93 -3.06 -2.88
N VAL A 220 -18.05 -2.43 -3.68
CA VAL A 220 -17.76 -1.00 -3.56
C VAL A 220 -18.93 -0.16 -4.06
N TYR A 221 -19.58 -0.55 -5.18
CA TYR A 221 -20.67 0.19 -5.78
C TYR A 221 -21.97 0.10 -4.96
N GLU A 222 -22.17 -0.97 -4.22
CA GLU A 222 -23.30 -1.12 -3.29
C GLU A 222 -23.29 -0.10 -2.14
N LEU A 223 -22.15 0.55 -1.90
CA LEU A 223 -22.06 1.66 -0.93
C LEU A 223 -22.61 2.98 -1.50
N SER A 224 -22.92 3.05 -2.79
CA SER A 224 -23.41 4.28 -3.44
C SER A 224 -24.88 4.52 -3.12
N PRO A 225 -25.25 5.75 -2.70
CA PRO A 225 -26.66 6.14 -2.52
C PRO A 225 -27.39 6.42 -3.83
N ILE A 226 -26.69 6.44 -4.96
CA ILE A 226 -27.23 6.68 -6.29
C ILE A 226 -26.85 5.54 -7.24
N PRO A 227 -27.53 5.35 -8.38
CA PRO A 227 -27.20 4.32 -9.34
C PRO A 227 -25.74 4.40 -9.84
N VAL A 228 -25.12 3.26 -10.05
CA VAL A 228 -23.81 3.14 -10.70
C VAL A 228 -24.01 2.50 -12.08
N ARG A 229 -23.61 3.23 -13.12
CA ARG A 229 -23.63 2.77 -14.49
C ARG A 229 -22.30 2.16 -14.88
N GLU A 230 -22.33 0.89 -15.22
CA GLU A 230 -21.18 0.20 -15.77
C GLU A 230 -20.89 0.66 -17.20
N VAL A 231 -19.63 0.98 -17.48
CA VAL A 231 -19.12 1.37 -18.79
C VAL A 231 -18.15 0.30 -19.28
N PRO A 232 -18.34 -0.24 -20.49
CA PRO A 232 -17.44 -1.25 -21.04
C PRO A 232 -15.99 -0.76 -21.13
N ALA A 233 -15.04 -1.68 -20.93
CA ALA A 233 -13.61 -1.37 -20.90
C ALA A 233 -13.10 -0.71 -22.18
N ASP A 234 -13.55 -1.21 -23.33
CA ASP A 234 -13.22 -0.68 -24.65
C ASP A 234 -13.72 0.78 -24.85
N ALA A 235 -14.90 1.09 -24.34
CA ALA A 235 -15.43 2.46 -24.37
C ALA A 235 -14.65 3.40 -23.47
N LEU A 236 -14.25 2.94 -22.26
CA LEU A 236 -13.39 3.71 -21.36
C LEU A 236 -12.03 4.00 -21.99
N LEU A 237 -11.37 2.97 -22.52
CA LEU A 237 -10.06 3.11 -23.17
C LEU A 237 -10.13 4.01 -24.40
N SER A 238 -11.18 3.87 -25.23
CA SER A 238 -11.39 4.71 -26.41
C SER A 238 -11.67 6.17 -26.05
N ALA A 239 -12.27 6.42 -24.89
CA ALA A 239 -12.44 7.76 -24.32
C ALA A 239 -11.18 8.33 -23.66
N GLY A 240 -10.05 7.61 -23.66
CA GLY A 240 -8.79 8.05 -23.06
C GLY A 240 -8.75 7.93 -21.54
N ILE A 241 -9.63 7.12 -20.94
CA ILE A 241 -9.64 6.92 -19.47
C ILE A 241 -8.53 5.93 -19.10
N ASN A 242 -7.64 6.38 -18.22
CA ASN A 242 -6.56 5.57 -17.69
C ASN A 242 -7.08 4.56 -16.64
N GLN A 243 -6.26 3.55 -16.38
CA GLN A 243 -6.53 2.50 -15.40
C GLN A 243 -5.71 2.75 -14.13
N TRP A 244 -6.15 2.18 -13.02
CA TRP A 244 -5.41 1.96 -11.81
C TRP A 244 -5.13 3.19 -10.95
N VAL A 245 -4.48 4.24 -11.46
CA VAL A 245 -4.00 5.38 -10.66
C VAL A 245 -3.72 6.60 -11.54
N GLY A 246 -3.72 7.78 -10.92
CA GLY A 246 -3.36 9.04 -11.55
C GLY A 246 -4.56 9.80 -12.11
N PRO A 247 -4.31 10.95 -12.71
CA PRO A 247 -5.37 11.78 -13.29
C PRO A 247 -6.05 11.09 -14.48
N THR A 248 -7.27 11.49 -14.76
CA THR A 248 -8.10 10.97 -15.86
C THR A 248 -8.20 9.43 -15.82
N SER A 249 -8.33 8.85 -14.61
CA SER A 249 -8.35 7.40 -14.41
C SER A 249 -9.63 6.94 -13.73
N LEU A 250 -9.89 5.62 -13.82
CA LEU A 250 -10.80 4.94 -12.90
C LEU A 250 -9.96 3.98 -12.05
N PRO A 251 -9.84 4.22 -10.74
CA PRO A 251 -9.02 3.40 -9.86
C PRO A 251 -9.65 2.04 -9.58
N LEU A 252 -8.83 1.12 -9.01
CA LEU A 252 -9.21 -0.25 -8.68
C LEU A 252 -9.65 -1.10 -9.89
N TRP A 253 -9.32 -0.69 -11.10
CA TRP A 253 -9.69 -1.36 -12.34
C TRP A 253 -8.49 -1.55 -13.25
N LEU A 254 -8.42 -2.72 -13.87
CA LEU A 254 -7.46 -3.11 -14.90
C LEU A 254 -8.20 -3.80 -16.03
N ALA A 255 -8.01 -3.32 -17.26
CA ALA A 255 -8.73 -3.83 -18.43
C ALA A 255 -8.15 -5.16 -18.93
N ASP A 256 -6.87 -5.44 -18.69
CA ASP A 256 -6.25 -6.71 -19.09
C ASP A 256 -6.76 -7.85 -18.19
N PRO A 257 -7.41 -8.88 -18.76
CA PRO A 257 -7.89 -10.03 -18.01
C PRO A 257 -6.79 -10.78 -17.25
N ASN A 258 -5.54 -10.73 -17.71
CA ASN A 258 -4.41 -11.36 -17.02
C ASN A 258 -4.04 -10.63 -15.72
N LEU A 259 -4.47 -9.39 -15.56
CA LEU A 259 -4.23 -8.56 -14.38
C LEU A 259 -5.42 -8.50 -13.42
N GLN A 260 -6.53 -9.19 -13.74
CA GLN A 260 -7.75 -9.10 -12.93
C GLN A 260 -7.57 -9.49 -11.47
N PHE A 261 -6.63 -10.39 -11.16
CA PHE A 261 -6.33 -10.81 -9.78
C PHE A 261 -5.13 -10.10 -9.17
N ALA A 262 -4.66 -8.98 -9.75
CA ALA A 262 -3.50 -8.26 -9.24
C ALA A 262 -3.61 -7.87 -7.75
N MET A 263 -4.83 -7.60 -7.27
CA MET A 263 -5.11 -7.21 -5.88
C MET A 263 -5.44 -8.39 -4.95
N VAL A 264 -5.74 -9.58 -5.49
CA VAL A 264 -6.26 -10.73 -4.72
C VAL A 264 -5.22 -11.83 -4.63
N PHE A 265 -4.89 -12.26 -3.43
CA PHE A 265 -3.93 -13.33 -3.16
C PHE A 265 -4.11 -13.87 -1.74
N ASP A 266 -3.51 -15.02 -1.44
CA ASP A 266 -3.66 -15.66 -0.14
C ASP A 266 -2.85 -14.92 0.95
N SER A 267 -3.47 -14.69 2.09
CA SER A 267 -2.85 -14.12 3.30
C SER A 267 -3.13 -14.98 4.55
N THR A 268 -3.35 -16.27 4.35
CA THR A 268 -3.63 -17.22 5.43
C THR A 268 -2.49 -17.28 6.45
N ALA A 269 -1.23 -17.24 5.99
CA ALA A 269 -0.07 -17.22 6.87
C ALA A 269 -0.09 -16.01 7.82
N ALA A 270 -0.34 -14.81 7.30
CA ALA A 270 -0.45 -13.61 8.13
C ALA A 270 -1.62 -13.67 9.12
N ARG A 271 -2.79 -14.19 8.70
CA ARG A 271 -3.95 -14.37 9.58
C ARG A 271 -3.65 -15.35 10.71
N ASN A 272 -2.96 -16.43 10.43
CA ASN A 272 -2.52 -17.39 11.46
C ASN A 272 -1.52 -16.77 12.44
N HIS A 273 -0.88 -15.65 12.07
CA HIS A 273 0.01 -14.86 12.91
C HIS A 273 -0.64 -13.53 13.36
N GLY A 274 -1.96 -13.51 13.48
CA GLY A 274 -2.69 -12.42 14.14
C GLY A 274 -3.09 -11.24 13.24
N LEU A 275 -2.95 -11.32 11.90
CA LEU A 275 -3.49 -10.30 11.02
C LEU A 275 -5.02 -10.29 11.13
N THR A 276 -5.56 -9.15 11.52
CA THR A 276 -6.99 -8.85 11.47
C THR A 276 -7.22 -7.62 10.61
N THR A 277 -8.32 -7.60 9.88
CA THR A 277 -8.66 -6.49 8.97
C THR A 277 -10.10 -6.06 9.22
N ARG A 278 -10.34 -4.77 9.14
CA ARG A 278 -11.69 -4.18 9.19
C ARG A 278 -12.49 -4.51 7.93
N PRO A 279 -13.81 -4.31 7.96
CA PRO A 279 -14.64 -4.37 6.75
C PRO A 279 -14.18 -3.37 5.69
N LEU A 280 -14.27 -3.76 4.39
CA LEU A 280 -13.89 -2.91 3.26
C LEU A 280 -14.54 -1.53 3.30
N ALA A 281 -15.82 -1.46 3.65
CA ALA A 281 -16.58 -0.21 3.73
C ALA A 281 -15.96 0.82 4.69
N GLU A 282 -15.40 0.38 5.83
CA GLU A 282 -14.75 1.27 6.80
C GLU A 282 -13.46 1.85 6.23
N THR A 283 -12.64 1.04 5.55
CA THR A 283 -11.42 1.50 4.87
C THR A 283 -11.74 2.53 3.80
N LEU A 284 -12.75 2.26 2.97
CA LEU A 284 -13.17 3.14 1.89
C LEU A 284 -13.74 4.46 2.44
N GLN A 285 -14.54 4.43 3.51
CA GLN A 285 -15.07 5.62 4.14
C GLN A 285 -13.96 6.47 4.77
N ALA A 286 -13.00 5.84 5.44
CA ALA A 286 -11.83 6.53 6.00
C ALA A 286 -11.01 7.20 4.90
N ALA A 287 -10.79 6.52 3.77
CA ALA A 287 -10.10 7.07 2.61
C ALA A 287 -10.83 8.29 2.01
N ALA A 288 -12.15 8.20 1.86
CA ALA A 288 -12.97 9.29 1.32
C ALA A 288 -12.89 10.58 2.15
N SER A 289 -12.77 10.46 3.48
CA SER A 289 -12.70 11.61 4.38
C SER A 289 -11.46 12.49 4.18
N THR A 290 -10.43 11.93 3.54
CA THR A 290 -9.14 12.61 3.28
C THR A 290 -8.81 12.69 1.78
N PHE A 291 -9.73 12.25 0.94
CA PHE A 291 -9.51 12.22 -0.51
C PHE A 291 -9.30 13.62 -1.09
N GLN A 292 -8.33 13.72 -1.99
CA GLN A 292 -8.02 14.95 -2.73
C GLN A 292 -8.38 14.74 -4.21
N PRO A 293 -9.39 15.44 -4.75
CA PRO A 293 -9.73 15.41 -6.17
C PRO A 293 -8.51 15.74 -7.05
N GLY A 294 -8.34 15.00 -8.16
CA GLY A 294 -7.21 15.16 -9.07
C GLY A 294 -6.00 14.28 -8.76
N THR A 295 -5.96 13.59 -7.62
CA THR A 295 -4.89 12.61 -7.32
C THR A 295 -5.09 11.32 -8.11
N SER A 296 -6.30 10.79 -8.08
CA SER A 296 -6.80 9.68 -8.91
C SER A 296 -8.28 9.86 -9.16
N GLY A 297 -8.77 9.20 -10.19
CA GLY A 297 -10.16 9.31 -10.59
C GLY A 297 -10.40 10.42 -11.61
N LEU A 298 -11.66 10.58 -11.97
CA LEU A 298 -12.10 11.63 -12.88
C LEU A 298 -12.44 12.92 -12.10
N THR A 299 -12.01 14.04 -12.62
CA THR A 299 -12.56 15.34 -12.23
C THR A 299 -14.01 15.46 -12.66
N ASP A 300 -14.71 16.50 -12.20
CA ASP A 300 -16.09 16.77 -12.61
C ASP A 300 -16.22 17.06 -14.10
N GLU A 301 -15.22 17.71 -14.69
CA GLU A 301 -15.16 18.02 -16.13
C GLU A 301 -14.94 16.76 -16.94
N GLU A 302 -13.94 15.96 -16.61
CA GLU A 302 -13.62 14.69 -17.28
C GLU A 302 -14.79 13.69 -17.23
N GLU A 303 -15.51 13.63 -16.09
CA GLU A 303 -16.68 12.74 -16.03
C GLU A 303 -17.84 13.25 -16.90
N ARG A 304 -18.04 14.58 -17.02
CA ARG A 304 -19.03 15.15 -17.96
C ARG A 304 -18.64 14.89 -19.42
N GLU A 305 -17.37 15.02 -19.76
CA GLU A 305 -16.84 14.72 -21.09
C GLU A 305 -17.05 13.24 -21.44
N LEU A 306 -16.73 12.32 -20.51
CA LEU A 306 -17.01 10.89 -20.69
C LEU A 306 -18.50 10.62 -20.93
N ARG A 307 -19.41 11.27 -20.19
CA ARG A 307 -20.87 11.15 -20.42
C ARG A 307 -21.29 11.60 -21.80
N ALA A 308 -20.74 12.71 -22.27
CA ALA A 308 -21.02 13.23 -23.60
C ALA A 308 -20.53 12.25 -24.69
N TYR A 309 -19.31 11.76 -24.54
CA TYR A 309 -18.73 10.73 -25.43
C TYR A 309 -19.61 9.49 -25.50
N LEU A 310 -20.03 8.93 -24.36
CA LEU A 310 -20.88 7.73 -24.30
C LEU A 310 -22.31 7.94 -24.85
N THR A 311 -22.74 9.18 -25.02
CA THR A 311 -24.05 9.50 -25.61
C THR A 311 -23.95 9.55 -27.12
N THR A 312 -22.86 10.11 -27.65
CA THR A 312 -22.63 10.20 -29.12
C THR A 312 -22.28 8.85 -29.72
N SER A 313 -21.45 8.05 -29.08
CA SER A 313 -21.05 6.71 -29.57
C SER A 313 -22.16 5.66 -29.61
N LYS A 314 -23.31 5.91 -28.99
CA LYS A 314 -24.51 5.03 -29.10
C LYS A 314 -25.39 5.35 -30.28
N SER A 315 -25.10 6.44 -31.00
CA SER A 315 -25.95 6.93 -32.14
C SER A 315 -25.36 6.53 -33.49
N GLU A 316 -24.18 5.91 -33.52
CA GLU A 316 -23.53 5.29 -34.67
C GLU A 316 -23.66 3.76 -34.59
#